data_e0b5ed7c52fc87cc6a169912a627ec05
#
_entry.id   e0b5ed7c52fc87cc6a169912a627ec05
#
_cell.length_a   1.000
_cell.length_b   1.000
_cell.length_c   1.000
_cell.angle_alpha   90.00
_cell.angle_beta   90.00
_cell.angle_gamma   90.00
#
_symmetry.space_group_name_H-M   'P 1'
#
loop_
_entity.id
_entity.type
_entity.pdbx_description
1 polymer ?
#
loop_
_entity_poly.entity_id
_entity_poly.type
_entity_poly.pdbx_seq_one_letter_code
_entity_poly.pdbx_strand_id
1 'polypeptide(L)'
;MALEPYPQALLEGLLDRAPEPLARHDPREAIRLAFVAALQRLPPSERAVLALCDVAGFPPEEAAIMLGLDPATSRQALRRARSTIAARLAHGRPPPPPPGSPAERALLARFAAAFGRADVDGLLELVTEDVVIRLPPDAAEHRGRGATRSLLSGVPFQRLALVPTRANADPAFALHLREGALEGLIVLTLAGALIADVTLFRDPAALRCFTARARRPR
;
A
#
# COMPACT_ATOMS: atom_id res chain seq x y z
N MET A 1 5.72 -8.82 -1.00
CA MET A 1 4.34 -9.31 -0.78
C MET A 1 3.50 -8.09 -0.43
N ALA A 2 2.51 -7.74 -1.24
CA ALA A 2 1.59 -6.65 -0.92
C ALA A 2 0.61 -7.16 0.14
N LEU A 3 0.22 -6.26 1.07
CA LEU A 3 -0.86 -6.56 2.02
C LEU A 3 -2.15 -6.81 1.25
N GLU A 4 -2.89 -7.85 1.64
CA GLU A 4 -4.24 -8.03 1.10
C GLU A 4 -5.09 -6.79 1.40
N PRO A 5 -5.81 -6.27 0.39
CA PRO A 5 -6.64 -5.10 0.58
C PRO A 5 -7.86 -5.47 1.42
N TYR A 6 -8.16 -4.66 2.43
CA TYR A 6 -9.34 -4.80 3.26
C TYR A 6 -10.20 -3.53 3.21
N PRO A 7 -11.53 -3.62 3.02
CA PRO A 7 -12.38 -2.45 2.94
C PRO A 7 -12.39 -1.65 4.25
N GLN A 8 -12.05 -0.36 4.19
CA GLN A 8 -12.02 0.53 5.36
C GLN A 8 -13.34 0.53 6.14
N ALA A 9 -14.45 0.48 5.44
CA ALA A 9 -15.77 0.49 6.08
C ALA A 9 -16.11 -0.77 6.90
N LEU A 10 -15.37 -1.87 6.74
CA LEU A 10 -15.48 -3.04 7.60
C LEU A 10 -14.58 -2.88 8.83
N LEU A 11 -13.45 -2.16 8.70
CA LEU A 11 -12.58 -1.80 9.83
C LEU A 11 -13.28 -0.84 10.80
N GLU A 12 -14.00 0.16 10.27
CA GLU A 12 -14.79 1.11 11.07
C GLU A 12 -15.84 0.38 11.93
N GLY A 13 -16.54 -0.61 11.38
CA GLY A 13 -17.49 -1.43 12.14
C GLY A 13 -16.89 -2.32 13.22
N LEU A 14 -15.57 -2.57 13.18
CA LEU A 14 -14.83 -3.24 14.26
C LEU A 14 -14.38 -2.23 15.34
N LEU A 15 -14.06 -0.99 14.95
CA LEU A 15 -13.66 0.09 15.84
C LEU A 15 -14.83 0.61 16.69
N ASP A 16 -16.06 0.62 16.15
CA ASP A 16 -17.28 0.99 16.88
C ASP A 16 -17.60 0.03 18.03
N ARG A 17 -16.98 -1.14 18.07
CA ARG A 17 -17.12 -2.13 19.15
C ARG A 17 -15.97 -2.12 20.17
N ALA A 18 -14.94 -1.31 19.93
CA ALA A 18 -13.83 -1.13 20.87
C ALA A 18 -14.15 0.00 21.85
N PRO A 19 -13.87 -0.16 23.17
CA PRO A 19 -14.04 0.94 24.10
C PRO A 19 -13.12 2.10 23.73
N GLU A 20 -13.67 3.32 23.70
CA GLU A 20 -12.90 4.55 23.48
C GLU A 20 -11.66 4.64 24.38
N PRO A 21 -10.47 5.09 23.88
CA PRO A 21 -10.30 6.34 23.12
C PRO A 21 -9.28 6.25 21.97
N LEU A 22 -9.67 5.94 20.75
CA LEU A 22 -8.75 5.92 19.59
C LEU A 22 -8.96 7.04 18.56
N ALA A 23 -9.66 8.10 18.95
CA ALA A 23 -10.01 9.21 18.05
C ALA A 23 -9.06 10.42 18.12
N ARG A 24 -7.77 10.22 18.42
CA ARG A 24 -6.75 11.28 18.24
C ARG A 24 -5.64 10.74 17.37
N HIS A 25 -5.52 11.28 16.16
CA HIS A 25 -4.42 11.03 15.22
C HIS A 25 -3.11 11.47 15.89
N ASP A 26 -2.49 10.57 16.66
CA ASP A 26 -1.15 10.75 17.17
C ASP A 26 -0.18 10.50 16.00
N PRO A 27 0.73 11.47 15.67
CA PRO A 27 1.79 11.24 14.69
C PRO A 27 2.63 9.98 14.97
N ARG A 28 2.68 9.54 16.23
CA ARG A 28 3.33 8.29 16.64
C ARG A 28 2.62 7.05 16.11
N GLU A 29 1.32 7.11 15.92
CA GLU A 29 0.53 5.98 15.39
C GLU A 29 0.73 5.82 13.88
N ALA A 30 0.83 6.91 13.14
CA ALA A 30 1.21 6.90 11.72
C ALA A 30 2.62 6.32 11.52
N ILE A 31 3.57 6.64 12.40
CA ILE A 31 4.92 6.07 12.39
C ILE A 31 4.89 4.57 12.72
N ARG A 32 4.06 4.14 13.67
CA ARG A 32 3.89 2.71 14.00
C ARG A 32 3.31 1.92 12.83
N LEU A 33 2.29 2.43 12.16
CA LEU A 33 1.69 1.79 10.99
C LEU A 33 2.66 1.73 9.81
N ALA A 34 3.42 2.79 9.55
CA ALA A 34 4.47 2.81 8.54
C ALA A 34 5.59 1.80 8.85
N PHE A 35 5.96 1.66 10.12
CA PHE A 35 6.92 0.66 10.58
C PHE A 35 6.40 -0.77 10.39
N VAL A 36 5.15 -1.04 10.78
CA VAL A 36 4.51 -2.35 10.57
C VAL A 36 4.42 -2.69 9.07
N ALA A 37 4.03 -1.74 8.24
CA ALA A 37 3.98 -1.91 6.79
C ALA A 37 5.37 -2.15 6.18
N ALA A 38 6.40 -1.50 6.71
CA ALA A 38 7.79 -1.74 6.30
C ALA A 38 8.28 -3.12 6.71
N LEU A 39 7.94 -3.57 7.94
CA LEU A 39 8.24 -4.91 8.45
C LEU A 39 7.67 -6.01 7.57
N GLN A 40 6.43 -5.86 7.11
CA GLN A 40 5.76 -6.88 6.30
C GLN A 40 6.38 -7.05 4.91
N ARG A 41 7.15 -6.07 4.45
CA ARG A 41 7.86 -6.10 3.15
C ARG A 41 9.27 -6.68 3.24
N LEU A 42 9.74 -7.02 4.45
CA LEU A 42 11.01 -7.71 4.63
C LEU A 42 10.87 -9.20 4.31
N PRO A 43 11.94 -9.85 3.82
CA PRO A 43 12.02 -11.31 3.77
C PRO A 43 11.69 -11.92 5.15
N PRO A 44 11.04 -13.10 5.21
CA PRO A 44 10.60 -13.69 6.47
C PRO A 44 11.68 -13.80 7.55
N SER A 45 12.89 -14.21 7.19
CA SER A 45 14.03 -14.32 8.11
C SER A 45 14.49 -12.95 8.64
N GLU A 46 14.57 -11.93 7.77
CA GLU A 46 14.96 -10.58 8.17
C GLU A 46 13.90 -9.95 9.09
N ARG A 47 12.62 -10.20 8.81
CA ARG A 47 11.50 -9.75 9.63
C ARG A 47 11.52 -10.40 11.00
N ALA A 48 11.72 -11.72 11.07
CA ALA A 48 11.77 -12.47 12.31
C ALA A 48 12.93 -12.00 13.21
N VAL A 49 14.13 -11.87 12.66
CA VAL A 49 15.30 -11.37 13.41
C VAL A 49 15.06 -9.95 13.90
N LEU A 50 14.53 -9.06 13.07
CA LEU A 50 14.27 -7.68 13.46
C LEU A 50 13.19 -7.60 14.58
N ALA A 51 12.13 -8.39 14.47
CA ALA A 51 11.08 -8.44 15.48
C ALA A 51 11.63 -8.92 16.84
N LEU A 52 12.46 -9.96 16.84
CA LEU A 52 13.08 -10.46 18.08
C LEU A 52 14.06 -9.44 18.67
N CYS A 53 14.91 -8.82 17.85
CA CYS A 53 15.96 -7.93 18.37
C CYS A 53 15.43 -6.53 18.71
N ASP A 54 14.68 -5.90 17.80
CA ASP A 54 14.32 -4.47 17.92
C ASP A 54 12.96 -4.24 18.60
N VAL A 55 12.07 -5.23 18.58
CA VAL A 55 10.76 -5.12 19.25
C VAL A 55 10.73 -5.88 20.57
N ALA A 56 11.23 -7.12 20.58
CA ALA A 56 11.22 -7.94 21.78
C ALA A 56 12.48 -7.79 22.66
N GLY A 57 13.55 -7.13 22.15
CA GLY A 57 14.75 -6.81 22.91
C GLY A 57 15.75 -7.94 23.08
N PHE A 58 15.64 -9.03 22.33
CA PHE A 58 16.58 -10.14 22.41
C PHE A 58 17.93 -9.78 21.74
N PRO A 59 19.06 -10.22 22.32
CA PRO A 59 20.36 -10.15 21.64
C PRO A 59 20.36 -10.93 20.32
N PRO A 60 21.10 -10.49 19.29
CA PRO A 60 21.16 -11.17 17.98
C PRO A 60 21.57 -12.64 18.06
N GLU A 61 22.37 -13.02 19.06
CA GLU A 61 22.83 -14.37 19.31
C GLU A 61 21.69 -15.27 19.82
N GLU A 62 20.85 -14.76 20.71
CA GLU A 62 19.66 -15.47 21.20
C GLU A 62 18.60 -15.58 20.10
N ALA A 63 18.40 -14.51 19.33
CA ALA A 63 17.52 -14.54 18.16
C ALA A 63 17.98 -15.58 17.12
N ALA A 64 19.29 -15.76 16.95
CA ALA A 64 19.85 -16.80 16.08
C ALA A 64 19.45 -18.21 16.56
N ILE A 65 19.59 -18.48 17.86
CA ILE A 65 19.22 -19.79 18.45
C ILE A 65 17.72 -20.05 18.26
N MET A 66 16.88 -19.04 18.55
CA MET A 66 15.42 -19.15 18.44
C MET A 66 14.94 -19.43 17.02
N LEU A 67 15.66 -18.92 16.02
CA LEU A 67 15.32 -19.05 14.60
C LEU A 67 16.07 -20.19 13.90
N GLY A 68 16.93 -20.93 14.58
CA GLY A 68 17.76 -21.98 13.98
C GLY A 68 18.77 -21.44 12.96
N LEU A 69 19.25 -20.22 13.16
CA LEU A 69 20.25 -19.56 12.30
C LEU A 69 21.62 -19.56 12.97
N ASP A 70 22.67 -19.50 12.14
CA ASP A 70 23.99 -19.20 12.71
C ASP A 70 24.07 -17.70 13.12
N PRO A 71 24.90 -17.36 14.13
CA PRO A 71 25.00 -15.99 14.63
C PRO A 71 25.44 -14.94 13.60
N ALA A 72 26.26 -15.33 12.61
CA ALA A 72 26.68 -14.41 11.55
C ALA A 72 25.55 -14.10 10.58
N THR A 73 24.78 -15.11 10.21
CA THR A 73 23.57 -14.98 9.38
C THR A 73 22.51 -14.11 10.08
N SER A 74 22.29 -14.31 11.37
CA SER A 74 21.36 -13.49 12.17
C SER A 74 21.78 -12.02 12.18
N ARG A 75 23.05 -11.73 12.50
CA ARG A 75 23.58 -10.36 12.47
C ARG A 75 23.52 -9.72 11.08
N GLN A 76 23.74 -10.49 10.02
CA GLN A 76 23.64 -9.99 8.65
C GLN A 76 22.19 -9.69 8.28
N ALA A 77 21.26 -10.59 8.62
CA ALA A 77 19.83 -10.38 8.42
C ALA A 77 19.33 -9.12 9.14
N LEU A 78 19.76 -8.92 10.40
CA LEU A 78 19.41 -7.73 11.18
C LEU A 78 19.93 -6.44 10.52
N ARG A 79 21.20 -6.45 10.06
CA ARG A 79 21.76 -5.29 9.35
C ARG A 79 21.01 -4.96 8.08
N ARG A 80 20.67 -5.98 7.27
CA ARG A 80 19.88 -5.80 6.04
C ARG A 80 18.48 -5.28 6.36
N ALA A 81 17.80 -5.85 7.34
CA ALA A 81 16.48 -5.41 7.77
C ALA A 81 16.49 -3.95 8.21
N ARG A 82 17.43 -3.56 9.07
CA ARG A 82 17.59 -2.17 9.53
C ARG A 82 17.92 -1.22 8.38
N SER A 83 18.82 -1.62 7.49
CA SER A 83 19.17 -0.83 6.30
C SER A 83 17.96 -0.65 5.37
N THR A 84 17.18 -1.70 5.13
CA THR A 84 15.98 -1.64 4.30
C THR A 84 14.92 -0.74 4.91
N ILE A 85 14.71 -0.83 6.22
CA ILE A 85 13.76 0.07 6.94
C ILE A 85 14.29 1.50 6.94
N ALA A 86 15.55 1.71 7.30
CA ALA A 86 16.16 3.03 7.30
C ALA A 86 16.13 3.68 5.92
N ALA A 87 16.45 2.94 4.87
CA ALA A 87 16.34 3.43 3.50
C ALA A 87 14.91 3.82 3.12
N ARG A 88 13.92 3.11 3.60
CA ARG A 88 12.49 3.41 3.36
C ARG A 88 11.98 4.59 4.19
N LEU A 89 12.44 4.71 5.43
CA LEU A 89 12.13 5.87 6.30
C LEU A 89 12.94 7.11 5.91
N ALA A 90 14.18 6.93 5.45
CA ALA A 90 15.08 8.02 5.02
C ALA A 90 14.83 8.51 3.59
N HIS A 91 13.97 7.87 2.82
CA HIS A 91 13.58 8.37 1.50
C HIS A 91 12.67 9.58 1.62
N GLY A 92 12.93 10.49 2.53
CA GLY A 92 12.44 11.88 2.58
C GLY A 92 11.14 12.17 1.84
N ARG A 93 10.28 11.16 1.63
CA ARG A 93 8.99 11.36 0.97
C ARG A 93 8.15 12.22 1.89
N PRO A 94 7.62 13.32 1.40
CA PRO A 94 6.73 14.15 2.19
C PRO A 94 5.60 13.30 2.77
N PRO A 95 5.15 13.56 4.01
CA PRO A 95 4.04 12.82 4.59
C PRO A 95 2.81 12.92 3.68
N PRO A 96 1.99 11.86 3.57
CA PRO A 96 0.76 11.91 2.81
C PRO A 96 -0.18 12.97 3.41
N PRO A 97 -1.07 13.56 2.60
CA PRO A 97 -2.11 14.43 3.12
C PRO A 97 -3.02 13.64 4.08
N PRO A 98 -3.59 14.30 5.11
CA PRO A 98 -4.50 13.63 6.02
C PRO A 98 -5.66 12.94 5.28
N PRO A 99 -6.08 11.75 5.73
CA PRO A 99 -7.19 11.03 5.12
C PRO A 99 -8.47 11.89 5.04
N GLY A 100 -9.10 11.93 3.87
CA GLY A 100 -10.29 12.73 3.62
C GLY A 100 -10.06 14.24 3.53
N SER A 101 -8.81 14.71 3.55
CA SER A 101 -8.50 16.13 3.40
C SER A 101 -8.82 16.67 2.00
N PRO A 102 -9.01 18.00 1.84
CA PRO A 102 -9.19 18.60 0.51
C PRO A 102 -8.03 18.27 -0.46
N ALA A 103 -6.80 18.20 0.05
CA ALA A 103 -5.62 17.87 -0.74
C ALA A 103 -5.65 16.42 -1.26
N GLU A 104 -5.99 15.46 -0.41
CA GLU A 104 -6.18 14.06 -0.82
C GLU A 104 -7.29 13.94 -1.86
N ARG A 105 -8.47 14.53 -1.58
CA ARG A 105 -9.60 14.49 -2.52
C ARG A 105 -9.26 15.10 -3.88
N ALA A 106 -8.54 16.22 -3.91
CA ALA A 106 -8.12 16.87 -5.15
C ALA A 106 -7.17 15.98 -5.96
N LEU A 107 -6.20 15.34 -5.31
CA LEU A 107 -5.27 14.41 -5.98
C LEU A 107 -6.01 13.21 -6.57
N LEU A 108 -6.92 12.59 -5.80
CA LEU A 108 -7.71 11.44 -6.24
C LEU A 108 -8.66 11.81 -7.39
N ALA A 109 -9.26 13.00 -7.34
CA ALA A 109 -10.11 13.50 -8.42
C ALA A 109 -9.32 13.72 -9.73
N ARG A 110 -8.11 14.30 -9.63
CA ARG A 110 -7.20 14.46 -10.77
C ARG A 110 -6.80 13.10 -11.36
N PHE A 111 -6.46 12.13 -10.50
CA PHE A 111 -6.13 10.77 -10.93
C PHE A 111 -7.29 10.12 -11.69
N ALA A 112 -8.48 10.14 -11.11
CA ALA A 112 -9.68 9.56 -11.73
C ALA A 112 -10.03 10.26 -13.06
N ALA A 113 -9.90 11.59 -13.12
CA ALA A 113 -10.15 12.35 -14.33
C ALA A 113 -9.14 12.05 -15.45
N ALA A 114 -7.84 11.97 -15.13
CA ALA A 114 -6.81 11.60 -16.09
C ALA A 114 -7.00 10.17 -16.61
N PHE A 115 -7.29 9.23 -15.69
CA PHE A 115 -7.61 7.84 -16.04
C PHE A 115 -8.82 7.74 -16.96
N GLY A 116 -9.91 8.44 -16.64
CA GLY A 116 -11.15 8.43 -17.44
C GLY A 116 -10.99 9.00 -18.85
N ARG A 117 -10.01 9.90 -19.06
CA ARG A 117 -9.65 10.46 -20.38
C ARG A 117 -8.57 9.67 -21.10
N ALA A 118 -8.03 8.60 -20.51
CA ALA A 118 -6.85 7.90 -21.01
C ALA A 118 -5.61 8.83 -21.15
N ASP A 119 -5.51 9.83 -20.30
CA ASP A 119 -4.47 10.84 -20.30
C ASP A 119 -3.23 10.30 -19.55
N VAL A 120 -2.38 9.57 -20.29
CA VAL A 120 -1.18 8.93 -19.72
C VAL A 120 -0.21 9.98 -19.19
N ASP A 121 -0.04 11.10 -19.88
CA ASP A 121 0.86 12.17 -19.42
C ASP A 121 0.33 12.82 -18.14
N GLY A 122 -0.96 13.10 -18.08
CA GLY A 122 -1.60 13.59 -16.86
C GLY A 122 -1.50 12.61 -15.68
N LEU A 123 -1.55 11.30 -15.93
CA LEU A 123 -1.30 10.29 -14.87
C LEU A 123 0.16 10.31 -14.41
N LEU A 124 1.12 10.49 -15.33
CA LEU A 124 2.55 10.55 -14.99
C LEU A 124 2.94 11.83 -14.24
N GLU A 125 2.20 12.92 -14.39
CA GLU A 125 2.39 14.13 -13.59
C GLU A 125 1.98 13.95 -12.14
N LEU A 126 1.06 13.01 -11.86
CA LEU A 126 0.54 12.75 -10.52
C LEU A 126 1.41 11.78 -9.71
N VAL A 127 2.40 11.14 -10.32
CA VAL A 127 3.27 10.17 -9.65
C VAL A 127 4.67 10.74 -9.40
N THR A 128 5.33 10.22 -8.36
CA THR A 128 6.73 10.54 -8.09
C THR A 128 7.64 10.02 -9.22
N GLU A 129 8.87 10.53 -9.32
CA GLU A 129 9.84 10.04 -10.31
C GLU A 129 10.22 8.58 -10.08
N ASP A 130 10.29 8.18 -8.81
CA ASP A 130 10.62 6.84 -8.32
C ASP A 130 9.39 5.96 -8.06
N VAL A 131 8.23 6.30 -8.62
CA VAL A 131 6.98 5.54 -8.44
C VAL A 131 7.19 4.04 -8.64
N VAL A 132 6.53 3.24 -7.81
CA VAL A 132 6.56 1.78 -7.91
C VAL A 132 5.17 1.25 -8.17
N ILE A 133 5.02 0.48 -9.27
CA ILE A 133 3.77 -0.23 -9.58
C ILE A 133 3.95 -1.72 -9.29
N ARG A 134 3.00 -2.30 -8.58
CA ARG A 134 2.95 -3.72 -8.23
C ARG A 134 1.66 -4.35 -8.74
N LEU A 135 1.79 -5.56 -9.28
CA LEU A 135 0.69 -6.33 -9.85
C LEU A 135 0.64 -7.73 -9.18
N PRO A 136 0.26 -7.85 -7.89
CA PRO A 136 0.17 -9.16 -7.26
C PRO A 136 -0.76 -10.12 -8.04
N PRO A 137 -0.43 -11.43 -8.13
CA PRO A 137 0.61 -12.15 -7.36
C PRO A 137 2.03 -12.02 -7.93
N ASP A 138 2.21 -11.34 -9.07
CA ASP A 138 3.54 -11.18 -9.66
C ASP A 138 4.49 -10.47 -8.69
N ALA A 139 5.70 -11.02 -8.56
CA ALA A 139 6.75 -10.42 -7.73
C ALA A 139 7.43 -9.22 -8.42
N ALA A 140 7.18 -9.02 -9.72
CA ALA A 140 7.78 -7.95 -10.49
C ALA A 140 7.28 -6.57 -10.03
N GLU A 141 8.22 -5.64 -9.89
CA GLU A 141 7.94 -4.24 -9.61
C GLU A 141 8.35 -3.39 -10.82
N HIS A 142 7.42 -2.58 -11.29
CA HIS A 142 7.70 -1.59 -12.34
C HIS A 142 8.07 -0.27 -11.66
N ARG A 143 9.33 0.19 -11.84
CA ARG A 143 9.86 1.36 -11.13
C ARG A 143 10.09 2.52 -12.09
N GLY A 144 9.66 3.71 -11.64
CA GLY A 144 9.85 4.99 -12.31
C GLY A 144 8.83 5.28 -13.41
N ARG A 145 8.77 6.53 -13.82
CA ARG A 145 7.80 7.03 -14.81
C ARG A 145 7.90 6.34 -16.18
N GLY A 146 9.11 5.95 -16.61
CA GLY A 146 9.29 5.26 -17.89
C GLY A 146 8.62 3.89 -17.92
N ALA A 147 8.85 3.04 -16.88
CA ALA A 147 8.19 1.75 -16.75
C ALA A 147 6.67 1.90 -16.57
N THR A 148 6.23 2.92 -15.83
CA THR A 148 4.82 3.27 -15.69
C THR A 148 4.19 3.63 -17.02
N ARG A 149 4.83 4.43 -17.85
CA ARG A 149 4.35 4.77 -19.20
C ARG A 149 4.15 3.52 -20.05
N SER A 150 5.16 2.65 -20.06
CA SER A 150 5.09 1.40 -20.84
C SER A 150 3.92 0.51 -20.40
N LEU A 151 3.68 0.41 -19.07
CA LEU A 151 2.57 -0.33 -18.53
C LEU A 151 1.22 0.29 -18.92
N LEU A 152 1.08 1.61 -18.78
CA LEU A 152 -0.16 2.33 -19.08
C LEU A 152 -0.53 2.28 -20.55
N SER A 153 0.45 2.19 -21.48
CA SER A 153 0.17 2.09 -22.91
C SER A 153 -0.65 0.83 -23.28
N GLY A 154 -0.57 -0.23 -22.48
CA GLY A 154 -1.35 -1.46 -22.67
C GLY A 154 -2.72 -1.47 -21.99
N VAL A 155 -3.09 -0.43 -21.23
CA VAL A 155 -4.34 -0.39 -20.48
C VAL A 155 -5.52 -0.03 -21.37
N PRO A 156 -6.58 -0.84 -21.43
CA PRO A 156 -7.78 -0.55 -22.22
C PRO A 156 -8.72 0.44 -21.49
N PHE A 157 -8.26 1.67 -21.26
CA PHE A 157 -8.98 2.71 -20.49
C PHE A 157 -10.45 2.87 -20.90
N GLN A 158 -10.75 2.76 -22.20
CA GLN A 158 -12.09 2.92 -22.74
C GLN A 158 -13.11 1.92 -22.16
N ARG A 159 -12.62 0.77 -21.69
CA ARG A 159 -13.45 -0.30 -21.14
C ARG A 159 -13.56 -0.24 -19.62
N LEU A 160 -12.79 0.60 -18.98
CA LEU A 160 -12.61 0.63 -17.53
C LEU A 160 -13.27 1.87 -16.91
N ALA A 161 -13.73 1.71 -15.66
CA ALA A 161 -14.24 2.78 -14.83
C ALA A 161 -13.67 2.66 -13.42
N LEU A 162 -13.35 3.79 -12.81
CA LEU A 162 -12.86 3.86 -11.44
C LEU A 162 -13.99 4.30 -10.50
N VAL A 163 -14.18 3.55 -9.41
CA VAL A 163 -15.10 3.91 -8.32
C VAL A 163 -14.26 4.15 -7.07
N PRO A 164 -14.28 5.36 -6.48
CA PRO A 164 -13.52 5.67 -5.28
C PRO A 164 -13.89 4.76 -4.12
N THR A 165 -12.91 4.27 -3.39
CA THR A 165 -13.04 3.46 -2.18
C THR A 165 -11.83 3.66 -1.29
N ARG A 166 -11.72 2.90 -0.22
CA ARG A 166 -10.52 2.84 0.65
C ARG A 166 -10.20 1.40 1.01
N ALA A 167 -8.92 1.10 1.13
CA ALA A 167 -8.42 -0.20 1.55
C ALA A 167 -7.26 -0.01 2.53
N ASN A 168 -7.30 -0.65 3.70
CA ASN A 168 -6.25 -0.56 4.74
C ASN A 168 -5.89 0.89 5.12
N ALA A 169 -6.87 1.77 5.25
CA ALA A 169 -6.74 3.21 5.45
C ALA A 169 -6.16 4.00 4.25
N ASP A 170 -5.61 3.35 3.24
CA ASP A 170 -5.12 4.00 2.03
C ASP A 170 -6.25 4.34 1.05
N PRO A 171 -6.12 5.43 0.27
CA PRO A 171 -7.03 5.71 -0.81
C PRO A 171 -6.94 4.64 -1.90
N ALA A 172 -8.10 4.23 -2.41
CA ALA A 172 -8.18 3.18 -3.41
C ALA A 172 -9.29 3.46 -4.43
N PHE A 173 -9.23 2.73 -5.55
CA PHE A 173 -10.29 2.70 -6.55
C PHE A 173 -10.65 1.26 -6.89
N ALA A 174 -11.93 0.94 -6.81
CA ALA A 174 -12.45 -0.26 -7.44
C ALA A 174 -12.45 -0.07 -8.96
N LEU A 175 -11.77 -0.97 -9.66
CA LEU A 175 -11.64 -0.97 -11.12
C LEU A 175 -12.72 -1.86 -11.69
N HIS A 176 -13.68 -1.27 -12.39
CA HIS A 176 -14.77 -1.99 -13.02
C HIS A 176 -14.65 -1.98 -14.53
N LEU A 177 -15.13 -3.05 -15.19
CA LEU A 177 -15.55 -2.91 -16.57
C LEU A 177 -16.76 -1.97 -16.63
N ARG A 178 -16.90 -1.21 -17.70
CA ARG A 178 -18.09 -0.34 -17.88
C ARG A 178 -19.41 -1.12 -17.89
N GLU A 179 -19.33 -2.42 -18.17
CA GLU A 179 -20.44 -3.37 -18.08
C GLU A 179 -20.77 -3.79 -16.63
N GLY A 180 -20.01 -3.33 -15.64
CA GLY A 180 -20.28 -3.46 -14.20
C GLY A 180 -19.47 -4.51 -13.46
N ALA A 181 -18.74 -5.41 -14.12
CA ALA A 181 -17.90 -6.41 -13.44
C ALA A 181 -16.70 -5.75 -12.74
N LEU A 182 -16.40 -6.17 -11.49
CA LEU A 182 -15.21 -5.76 -10.77
C LEU A 182 -13.99 -6.53 -11.31
N GLU A 183 -13.03 -5.82 -11.90
CA GLU A 183 -11.81 -6.35 -12.49
C GLU A 183 -10.60 -6.26 -11.57
N GLY A 184 -10.65 -5.37 -10.59
CA GLY A 184 -9.51 -5.16 -9.71
C GLY A 184 -9.73 -4.07 -8.67
N LEU A 185 -8.70 -3.89 -7.86
CA LEU A 185 -8.61 -2.82 -6.87
C LEU A 185 -7.25 -2.14 -6.99
N ILE A 186 -7.26 -0.85 -7.27
CA ILE A 186 -6.08 0.00 -7.29
C ILE A 186 -5.94 0.64 -5.92
N VAL A 187 -4.85 0.35 -5.20
CA VAL A 187 -4.51 1.00 -3.93
C VAL A 187 -3.37 1.97 -4.18
N LEU A 188 -3.49 3.19 -3.67
CA LEU A 188 -2.53 4.27 -3.86
C LEU A 188 -1.83 4.60 -2.55
N THR A 189 -0.49 4.61 -2.56
CA THR A 189 0.29 5.17 -1.45
C THR A 189 0.73 6.58 -1.84
N LEU A 190 0.36 7.56 -1.02
CA LEU A 190 0.64 8.97 -1.30
C LEU A 190 1.94 9.43 -0.63
N ALA A 191 2.60 10.41 -1.26
CA ALA A 191 3.76 11.13 -0.72
C ALA A 191 3.58 12.62 -1.03
N GLY A 192 3.21 13.42 -0.03
CA GLY A 192 2.80 14.81 -0.24
C GLY A 192 1.63 14.89 -1.24
N ALA A 193 1.78 15.69 -2.28
CA ALA A 193 0.79 15.90 -3.33
C ALA A 193 0.93 14.92 -4.52
N LEU A 194 1.70 13.85 -4.39
CA LEU A 194 1.97 12.87 -5.44
C LEU A 194 1.68 11.44 -4.98
N ILE A 195 1.54 10.54 -5.93
CA ILE A 195 1.38 9.10 -5.73
C ILE A 195 2.76 8.46 -5.82
N ALA A 196 3.16 7.79 -4.77
CA ALA A 196 4.48 7.14 -4.67
C ALA A 196 4.45 5.65 -5.04
N ASP A 197 3.36 4.96 -4.71
CA ASP A 197 3.19 3.55 -5.07
C ASP A 197 1.76 3.32 -5.57
N VAL A 198 1.63 2.41 -6.52
CA VAL A 198 0.35 1.92 -7.05
C VAL A 198 0.35 0.40 -6.97
N THR A 199 -0.60 -0.18 -6.28
CA THR A 199 -0.77 -1.64 -6.24
C THR A 199 -2.11 -2.02 -6.85
N LEU A 200 -2.10 -2.82 -7.92
CA LEU A 200 -3.31 -3.34 -8.56
C LEU A 200 -3.52 -4.81 -8.17
N PHE A 201 -4.52 -5.06 -7.37
CA PHE A 201 -4.99 -6.40 -7.02
C PHE A 201 -6.03 -6.87 -8.04
N ARG A 202 -5.83 -8.05 -8.60
CA ARG A 202 -6.75 -8.69 -9.55
C ARG A 202 -7.20 -10.09 -9.10
N ASP A 203 -6.66 -10.58 -7.98
CA ASP A 203 -7.07 -11.86 -7.42
C ASP A 203 -8.52 -11.80 -6.92
N PRO A 204 -9.42 -12.69 -7.42
CA PRO A 204 -10.81 -12.76 -6.95
C PRO A 204 -10.94 -12.99 -5.44
N ALA A 205 -9.96 -13.64 -4.79
CA ALA A 205 -9.96 -13.85 -3.35
C ALA A 205 -9.82 -12.51 -2.60
N ALA A 206 -8.86 -11.66 -3.04
CA ALA A 206 -8.65 -10.34 -2.49
C ALA A 206 -9.82 -9.39 -2.74
N LEU A 207 -10.56 -9.58 -3.83
CA LEU A 207 -11.67 -8.70 -4.25
C LEU A 207 -13.02 -9.05 -3.59
N ARG A 208 -13.16 -10.23 -2.98
CA ARG A 208 -14.45 -10.69 -2.41
C ARG A 208 -15.08 -9.70 -1.43
N CYS A 209 -14.27 -9.08 -0.59
CA CYS A 209 -14.76 -8.11 0.40
C CYS A 209 -15.26 -6.81 -0.24
N PHE A 210 -14.84 -6.49 -1.47
CA PHE A 210 -15.26 -5.29 -2.20
C PHE A 210 -16.49 -5.53 -3.07
N THR A 211 -16.74 -6.77 -3.52
CA THR A 211 -17.92 -7.14 -4.32
C THR A 211 -19.21 -7.18 -3.52
N ALA A 212 -19.14 -7.49 -2.22
CA ALA A 212 -20.32 -7.63 -1.35
C ALA A 212 -21.11 -6.31 -1.19
N ARG A 213 -20.49 -5.15 -1.41
CA ARG A 213 -21.14 -3.82 -1.31
C ARG A 213 -21.86 -3.37 -2.59
N ALA A 214 -21.47 -3.87 -3.75
CA ALA A 214 -22.10 -3.51 -5.02
C ALA A 214 -23.54 -4.06 -5.14
N ARG A 215 -23.99 -4.94 -4.25
CA ARG A 215 -25.29 -5.61 -4.28
C ARG A 215 -26.34 -5.07 -3.32
N ARG A 216 -26.12 -3.95 -2.61
CA ARG A 216 -27.20 -3.31 -1.85
C ARG A 216 -27.83 -2.20 -2.71
N PRO A 217 -28.96 -2.44 -3.36
CA PRO A 217 -29.77 -1.35 -3.90
C PRO A 217 -30.31 -0.53 -2.72
N ARG A 218 -30.40 0.79 -2.92
CA ARG A 218 -31.22 1.65 -2.07
C ARG A 218 -32.69 1.30 -2.25
#